data_9cc325f14d7cba1bfee0361794f3490d
#
_entry.id   9cc325f14d7cba1bfee0361794f3490d
#
_cell.length_a   1.000
_cell.length_b   1.000
_cell.length_c   1.000
_cell.angle_alpha   90.00
_cell.angle_beta   90.00
_cell.angle_gamma   90.00
#
_symmetry.space_group_name_H-M   'P 1'
#
loop_
_entity.id
_entity.type
_entity.pdbx_description
1 polymer ?
#
loop_
_entity_poly.entity_id
_entity_poly.type
_entity_poly.pdbx_seq_one_letter_code
_entity_poly.pdbx_strand_id
1 'polypeptide(L)'
;MMKHKIKKYNYKTPTHKTYGKKETRTTQFIRRQLINSNGAICSLCNKPIETMKDCTIDHIIPVGRGGLTTIENCQLAHKNCNQRKGNKEA
;
A
#
# COMPACT_ATOMS: atom_id res chain seq x y z
N MET A 1 2.21 4.31 -20.85
CA MET A 1 2.55 4.42 -19.96
C MET A 1 2.44 3.69 -18.70
N MET A 2 2.37 4.27 -17.64
CA MET A 2 2.30 3.65 -16.41
C MET A 2 1.13 2.79 -16.21
N LYS A 3 0.11 3.03 -16.91
CA LYS A 3 -1.08 2.22 -16.82
C LYS A 3 -0.87 0.78 -17.12
N HIS A 4 0.10 0.47 -17.96
CA HIS A 4 0.35 -0.90 -18.30
C HIS A 4 0.85 -1.69 -17.11
N LYS A 5 1.66 -1.05 -16.31
CA LYS A 5 2.18 -1.73 -15.16
C LYS A 5 1.09 -2.04 -14.16
N ILE A 6 0.16 -1.13 -14.04
CA ILE A 6 -0.92 -1.34 -13.10
C ILE A 6 -1.76 -2.50 -13.50
N LYS A 7 -1.96 -2.68 -14.78
CA LYS A 7 -2.76 -3.81 -15.25
C LYS A 7 -2.16 -5.13 -14.89
N LYS A 8 -0.85 -5.19 -14.77
CA LYS A 8 -0.22 -6.44 -14.43
C LYS A 8 -0.56 -6.92 -13.05
N TYR A 9 -0.91 -6.03 -12.18
CA TYR A 9 -1.18 -6.41 -10.82
C TYR A 9 -2.57 -6.99 -10.63
N ASN A 10 -3.48 -6.68 -11.54
CA ASN A 10 -4.81 -7.26 -11.47
C ASN A 10 -5.43 -7.16 -10.08
N TYR A 11 -5.79 -5.97 -9.72
CA TYR A 11 -6.36 -5.73 -8.40
C TYR A 11 -7.65 -6.47 -8.13
N LYS A 12 -8.26 -6.99 -9.16
CA LYS A 12 -9.51 -7.69 -8.98
C LYS A 12 -9.35 -9.13 -8.57
N THR A 13 -8.17 -9.69 -8.72
CA THR A 13 -8.00 -11.05 -8.30
C THR A 13 -7.92 -11.08 -6.80
N PRO A 14 -8.24 -12.16 -6.20
CA PRO A 14 -8.31 -12.23 -4.75
C PRO A 14 -6.97 -12.39 -4.07
N THR A 15 -6.01 -11.56 -4.46
CA THR A 15 -4.73 -11.61 -3.78
C THR A 15 -4.88 -11.22 -2.33
N HIS A 16 -5.91 -10.45 -2.03
CA HIS A 16 -6.14 -10.07 -0.65
C HIS A 16 -6.39 -11.27 0.24
N LYS A 17 -6.74 -12.39 -0.34
CA LYS A 17 -6.96 -13.57 0.46
C LYS A 17 -5.72 -14.00 1.19
N THR A 18 -4.56 -13.69 0.63
CA THR A 18 -3.33 -14.09 1.26
C THR A 18 -3.10 -13.36 2.55
N TYR A 19 -3.75 -12.26 2.76
CA TYR A 19 -3.56 -11.50 3.98
C TYR A 19 -4.60 -11.86 5.03
N GLY A 20 -5.55 -12.66 4.68
CA GLY A 20 -6.59 -13.02 5.61
C GLY A 20 -7.56 -11.91 5.88
N LYS A 21 -7.44 -10.81 5.18
CA LYS A 21 -8.33 -9.69 5.32
C LYS A 21 -8.76 -9.17 4.00
N LYS A 22 -10.02 -8.73 3.93
CA LYS A 22 -10.52 -8.18 2.72
C LYS A 22 -10.09 -6.73 2.62
N GLU A 23 -9.51 -6.38 1.51
CA GLU A 23 -9.11 -5.01 1.29
C GLU A 23 -10.29 -4.17 0.84
N THR A 24 -10.44 -2.96 1.34
CA THR A 24 -11.56 -2.12 0.98
C THR A 24 -11.30 -1.47 -0.37
N ARG A 25 -12.37 -0.94 -0.98
CA ARG A 25 -12.23 -0.24 -2.23
C ARG A 25 -11.40 1.01 -2.07
N THR A 26 -11.54 1.68 -0.93
CA THR A 26 -10.80 2.90 -0.67
C THR A 26 -9.30 2.64 -0.65
N THR A 27 -8.88 1.58 0.04
CA THR A 27 -7.45 1.29 0.08
C THR A 27 -6.93 0.83 -1.28
N GLN A 28 -7.74 0.11 -2.04
CA GLN A 28 -7.33 -0.28 -3.38
C GLN A 28 -7.12 0.94 -4.27
N PHE A 29 -8.03 1.90 -4.17
CA PHE A 29 -7.92 3.12 -4.96
C PHE A 29 -6.68 3.91 -4.56
N ILE A 30 -6.46 4.07 -3.28
CA ILE A 30 -5.30 4.81 -2.79
C ILE A 30 -4.01 4.14 -3.24
N ARG A 31 -3.94 2.81 -3.13
CA ARG A 31 -2.75 2.10 -3.54
C ARG A 31 -2.46 2.30 -5.01
N ARG A 32 -3.50 2.25 -5.84
CA ARG A 32 -3.33 2.45 -7.26
C ARG A 32 -2.85 3.87 -7.56
N GLN A 33 -3.40 4.86 -6.87
CA GLN A 33 -2.99 6.23 -7.06
C GLN A 33 -1.54 6.45 -6.65
N LEU A 34 -1.14 5.84 -5.56
CA LEU A 34 0.23 5.98 -5.10
C LEU A 34 1.21 5.31 -6.07
N ILE A 35 0.85 4.16 -6.60
CA ILE A 35 1.68 3.49 -7.60
C ILE A 35 1.79 4.35 -8.85
N ASN A 36 0.68 4.94 -9.27
CA ASN A 36 0.68 5.78 -10.45
C ASN A 36 1.56 7.02 -10.29
N SER A 37 1.59 7.57 -9.09
CA SER A 37 2.33 8.80 -8.86
C SER A 37 3.83 8.56 -8.70
N ASN A 38 4.19 7.55 -7.92
CA ASN A 38 5.57 7.36 -7.53
C ASN A 38 6.16 6.01 -7.86
N GLY A 39 5.36 5.12 -8.42
CA GLY A 39 5.80 3.76 -8.65
C GLY A 39 5.66 2.96 -7.36
N ALA A 40 5.87 1.67 -7.46
CA ALA A 40 5.73 0.77 -6.31
C ALA A 40 7.04 0.78 -5.52
N ILE A 41 7.22 1.83 -4.74
CA ILE A 41 8.42 2.02 -3.94
C ILE A 41 8.01 2.07 -2.47
N CYS A 42 8.73 1.35 -1.64
CA CYS A 42 8.46 1.36 -0.21
C CYS A 42 8.94 2.68 0.38
N SER A 43 8.05 3.39 1.04
CA SER A 43 8.40 4.66 1.64
C SER A 43 9.26 4.52 2.89
N LEU A 44 9.30 3.33 3.46
CA LEU A 44 10.04 3.10 4.69
C LEU A 44 11.48 2.69 4.44
N CYS A 45 11.74 1.92 3.40
CA CYS A 45 13.12 1.53 3.09
C CYS A 45 13.61 2.06 1.75
N ASN A 46 12.74 2.70 0.99
CA ASN A 46 13.08 3.31 -0.31
C ASN A 46 13.50 2.33 -1.38
N LYS A 47 13.10 1.09 -1.25
CA LYS A 47 13.41 0.07 -2.24
C LYS A 47 12.15 -0.34 -2.98
N PRO A 48 12.28 -0.84 -4.20
CA PRO A 48 11.11 -1.23 -4.98
C PRO A 48 10.33 -2.36 -4.30
N ILE A 49 9.01 -2.30 -4.47
CA ILE A 49 8.15 -3.36 -4.00
C ILE A 49 7.86 -4.22 -5.22
N GLU A 50 8.35 -5.45 -5.20
CA GLU A 50 8.37 -6.27 -6.40
C GLU A 50 7.12 -7.07 -6.67
N THR A 51 6.30 -7.31 -5.66
CA THR A 51 5.07 -8.06 -5.88
C THR A 51 3.93 -7.31 -5.23
N MET A 52 2.75 -7.49 -5.78
CA MET A 52 1.58 -6.83 -5.23
C MET A 52 1.26 -7.37 -3.85
N LYS A 53 1.58 -8.61 -3.61
CA LYS A 53 1.35 -9.21 -2.32
C LYS A 53 2.12 -8.51 -1.22
N ASP A 54 3.28 -7.97 -1.56
CA ASP A 54 4.14 -7.27 -0.61
C ASP A 54 3.89 -5.77 -0.60
N CYS A 55 2.97 -5.30 -1.42
CA CYS A 55 2.69 -3.88 -1.53
C CYS A 55 1.51 -3.52 -0.63
N THR A 56 1.81 -2.99 0.52
CA THR A 56 0.77 -2.67 1.50
C THR A 56 0.63 -1.17 1.67
N ILE A 57 -0.50 -0.78 2.22
CA ILE A 57 -0.77 0.63 2.55
C ILE A 57 -0.38 0.84 3.99
N ASP A 58 0.45 1.83 4.22
CA ASP A 58 0.85 2.21 5.56
C ASP A 58 0.28 3.60 5.84
N HIS A 59 -0.35 3.76 6.98
CA HIS A 59 -0.86 5.06 7.40
C HIS A 59 0.27 5.80 8.09
N ILE A 60 0.59 6.99 7.58
CA ILE A 60 1.68 7.78 8.16
C ILE A 60 1.36 8.05 9.63
N ILE A 61 0.16 8.53 9.89
CA ILE A 61 -0.35 8.60 11.24
C ILE A 61 -1.28 7.40 11.39
N PRO A 62 -0.95 6.47 12.26
CA PRO A 62 -1.73 5.24 12.39
C PRO A 62 -3.19 5.51 12.72
N VAL A 63 -4.05 4.63 12.23
CA VAL A 63 -5.49 4.75 12.50
C VAL A 63 -5.75 4.78 14.00
N GLY A 64 -5.03 3.97 14.76
CA GLY A 64 -5.20 3.93 16.21
C GLY A 64 -4.82 5.23 16.89
N ARG A 65 -4.15 6.12 16.18
CA ARG A 65 -3.77 7.42 16.70
C ARG A 65 -4.54 8.55 16.01
N GLY A 66 -5.61 8.22 15.35
CA GLY A 66 -6.46 9.22 14.72
C GLY A 66 -6.18 9.46 13.25
N GLY A 67 -5.31 8.65 12.64
CA GLY A 67 -5.00 8.83 11.23
C GLY A 67 -6.16 8.46 10.33
N LEU A 68 -6.31 9.20 9.26
CA LEU A 68 -7.38 8.95 8.30
C LEU A 68 -6.86 8.14 7.13
N THR A 69 -7.77 7.46 6.46
CA THR A 69 -7.40 6.69 5.26
C THR A 69 -7.59 7.60 4.05
N THR A 70 -6.61 8.44 3.83
CA THR A 70 -6.61 9.40 2.73
C THR A 70 -5.28 9.29 2.01
N ILE A 71 -5.25 9.78 0.78
CA ILE A 71 -4.01 9.75 0.01
C ILE A 71 -2.89 10.49 0.74
N GLU A 72 -3.23 11.58 1.38
CA GLU A 72 -2.24 12.38 2.09
C GLU A 72 -1.64 11.68 3.30
N ASN A 73 -2.39 10.78 3.89
CA ASN A 73 -1.93 10.09 5.09
C ASN A 73 -1.51 8.65 4.82
N CYS A 74 -1.40 8.26 3.55
CA CYS A 74 -1.05 6.89 3.22
C CYS A 74 0.19 6.85 2.35
N GLN A 75 0.91 5.77 2.48
CA GLN A 75 2.11 5.55 1.67
C GLN A 75 2.25 4.06 1.44
N LEU A 76 3.05 3.70 0.44
CA LEU A 76 3.27 2.29 0.14
C LEU A 76 4.43 1.77 0.97
N ALA A 77 4.34 0.54 1.38
CA ALA A 77 5.42 -0.08 2.14
C ALA A 77 5.42 -1.58 1.91
N HIS A 78 6.60 -2.17 2.04
CA HIS A 78 6.68 -3.63 2.08
C HIS A 78 5.95 -4.11 3.31
N LYS A 79 5.37 -5.28 3.21
CA LYS A 79 4.64 -5.85 4.32
C LYS A 79 5.49 -5.93 5.59
N ASN A 80 6.72 -6.40 5.44
CA ASN A 80 7.61 -6.49 6.59
C ASN A 80 7.99 -5.13 7.17
N CYS A 81 8.23 -4.17 6.31
CA CYS A 81 8.56 -2.82 6.77
C CYS A 81 7.40 -2.24 7.55
N ASN A 82 6.19 -2.46 7.03
CA ASN A 82 4.99 -1.98 7.67
C ASN A 82 4.81 -2.62 9.04
N GLN A 83 5.05 -3.91 9.12
CA GLN A 83 4.92 -4.61 10.40
C GLN A 83 5.94 -4.11 11.41
N ARG A 84 7.15 -3.85 10.98
CA ARG A 84 8.16 -3.34 11.88
C ARG A 84 7.85 -1.95 12.38
N LYS A 85 7.22 -1.15 11.54
CA LYS A 85 6.83 0.19 11.94
C LYS A 85 5.75 0.13 13.02
N GLY A 86 4.82 -0.79 12.88
CA GLY A 86 3.74 -0.95 13.83
C GLY A 86 2.90 0.31 13.93
N ASN A 87 2.70 0.80 15.14
CA ASN A 87 1.87 1.97 15.38
C ASN A 87 2.65 3.27 15.46
N LYS A 88 3.87 3.27 14.99
CA LYS A 88 4.66 4.49 15.03
C LYS A 88 4.33 5.39 13.85
N GLU A 89 4.48 6.66 14.06
CA GLU A 89 4.36 7.60 12.96
C GLU A 89 5.56 7.48 12.06
N ALA A 90 5.33 7.57 10.75
CA ALA A 90 6.42 7.40 9.80
C ALA A 90 7.32 8.62 9.72
#